data_7693de16365872411e740f8d9fdac426
#
_entry.id   7693de16365872411e740f8d9fdac426
#
_cell.length_a   1.000
_cell.length_b   1.000
_cell.length_c   1.000
_cell.angle_alpha   90.00
_cell.angle_beta   90.00
_cell.angle_gamma   90.00
#
_symmetry.space_group_name_H-M   'P 1'
#
loop_
_entity.id
_entity.type
_entity.pdbx_description
1 polymer ?
#
loop_
_entity_poly.entity_id
_entity_poly.type
_entity_poly.pdbx_seq_one_letter_code
_entity_poly.pdbx_strand_id
1 'polypeptide(L)'
;MSEQEARELAAGFDLRPAWRLDDAQIEADAVAFWSRLNLLPADVKPERRAKELAAVAYKDGQIVGVCTAQLARLEQVRARLAMIRSATDPDHRRGYSSQALTIYARELLEVWAKAHPEERIAGMGAVIQSENLRGRGKEPVWPTTKLTLIGYTPDNNQVRVYWFEDFRLD
;
A
#
# COMPACT_ATOMS: atom_id res chain seq x y z
N MET A 1 15.93 9.90 -2.38
CA MET A 1 14.78 10.40 -3.16
C MET A 1 13.71 10.90 -2.21
N SER A 2 13.25 12.10 -2.43
CA SER A 2 12.16 12.71 -1.67
C SER A 2 10.79 12.21 -2.16
N GLU A 3 9.75 12.53 -1.39
CA GLU A 3 8.36 12.25 -1.79
C GLU A 3 7.96 13.03 -3.05
N GLN A 4 8.38 14.30 -3.15
CA GLN A 4 8.11 15.15 -4.30
C GLN A 4 8.73 14.57 -5.58
N GLU A 5 9.99 14.16 -5.53
CA GLU A 5 10.68 13.53 -6.67
C GLU A 5 9.97 12.23 -7.10
N ALA A 6 9.50 11.41 -6.16
CA ALA A 6 8.76 10.19 -6.48
C ALA A 6 7.45 10.48 -7.23
N ARG A 7 6.72 11.55 -6.83
CA ARG A 7 5.49 11.98 -7.50
C ARG A 7 5.76 12.50 -8.91
N GLU A 8 6.80 13.28 -9.09
CA GLU A 8 7.19 13.83 -10.41
C GLU A 8 7.59 12.72 -11.38
N LEU A 9 8.39 11.75 -10.91
CA LEU A 9 8.79 10.59 -11.71
C LEU A 9 7.62 9.67 -12.08
N ALA A 10 6.56 9.65 -11.26
CA ALA A 10 5.36 8.88 -11.51
C ALA A 10 4.25 9.66 -12.26
N ALA A 11 4.52 10.87 -12.73
CA ALA A 11 3.52 11.72 -13.41
C ALA A 11 2.93 11.10 -14.68
N GLY A 12 3.60 10.10 -15.27
CA GLY A 12 3.08 9.35 -16.42
C GLY A 12 2.09 8.22 -16.06
N PHE A 13 1.78 8.03 -14.76
CA PHE A 13 0.82 7.03 -14.28
C PHE A 13 -0.46 7.72 -13.80
N ASP A 14 -1.61 7.13 -14.11
CA ASP A 14 -2.92 7.58 -13.62
C ASP A 14 -3.24 6.86 -12.32
N LEU A 15 -3.04 7.54 -11.19
CA LEU A 15 -3.35 7.01 -9.86
C LEU A 15 -4.81 7.25 -9.52
N ARG A 16 -5.53 6.17 -9.19
CA ARG A 16 -6.97 6.24 -8.88
C ARG A 16 -7.27 5.68 -7.50
N PRO A 17 -8.22 6.30 -6.78
CA PRO A 17 -8.72 5.76 -5.53
C PRO A 17 -9.55 4.50 -5.79
N ALA A 18 -9.52 3.58 -4.83
CA ALA A 18 -10.36 2.38 -4.86
C ALA A 18 -10.93 2.01 -3.47
N TRP A 19 -10.42 2.63 -2.41
CA TRP A 19 -10.80 2.28 -1.04
C TRP A 19 -12.31 2.41 -0.80
N ARG A 20 -12.97 1.25 -0.64
CA ARG A 20 -14.42 1.13 -0.35
C ARG A 20 -15.34 1.85 -1.33
N LEU A 21 -14.92 1.96 -2.59
CA LEU A 21 -15.72 2.59 -3.65
C LEU A 21 -16.63 1.59 -4.38
N ASP A 22 -16.40 0.28 -4.24
CA ASP A 22 -17.12 -0.79 -4.96
C ASP A 22 -17.19 -0.55 -6.48
N ASP A 23 -16.09 -0.06 -7.06
CA ASP A 23 -15.96 0.17 -8.50
C ASP A 23 -15.70 -1.15 -9.23
N ALA A 24 -16.75 -1.68 -9.87
CA ALA A 24 -16.71 -2.98 -10.54
C ALA A 24 -15.66 -3.04 -11.67
N GLN A 25 -15.40 -1.91 -12.36
CA GLN A 25 -14.40 -1.89 -13.43
C GLN A 25 -12.97 -1.96 -12.86
N ILE A 26 -12.68 -1.17 -11.84
CA ILE A 26 -11.38 -1.21 -11.16
C ILE A 26 -11.12 -2.59 -10.54
N GLU A 27 -12.15 -3.19 -9.93
CA GLU A 27 -12.05 -4.54 -9.36
C GLU A 27 -11.75 -5.60 -10.44
N ALA A 28 -12.45 -5.55 -11.57
CA ALA A 28 -12.21 -6.46 -12.69
C ALA A 28 -10.81 -6.29 -13.29
N ASP A 29 -10.35 -5.05 -13.47
CA ASP A 29 -9.03 -4.73 -13.99
C ASP A 29 -7.93 -5.22 -13.03
N ALA A 30 -8.14 -5.11 -11.71
CA ALA A 30 -7.21 -5.62 -10.71
C ALA A 30 -7.15 -7.17 -10.71
N VAL A 31 -8.29 -7.85 -10.87
CA VAL A 31 -8.33 -9.31 -11.03
C VAL A 31 -7.53 -9.73 -12.26
N ALA A 32 -7.71 -9.04 -13.39
CA ALA A 32 -6.95 -9.30 -14.61
C ALA A 32 -5.43 -9.06 -14.41
N PHE A 33 -5.06 -8.00 -13.70
CA PHE A 33 -3.67 -7.69 -13.35
C PHE A 33 -3.01 -8.82 -12.55
N TRP A 34 -3.65 -9.28 -11.46
CA TRP A 34 -3.11 -10.36 -10.64
C TRP A 34 -3.02 -11.69 -11.40
N SER A 35 -4.02 -11.99 -12.22
CA SER A 35 -4.06 -13.22 -13.03
C SER A 35 -2.96 -13.21 -14.09
N ARG A 36 -2.77 -12.10 -14.79
CA ARG A 36 -1.75 -11.94 -15.83
C ARG A 36 -0.34 -12.14 -15.28
N LEU A 37 -0.07 -11.65 -14.08
CA LEU A 37 1.25 -11.69 -13.45
C LEU A 37 1.42 -12.83 -12.45
N ASN A 38 0.40 -13.64 -12.24
CA ASN A 38 0.38 -14.75 -11.28
C ASN A 38 0.87 -14.33 -9.87
N LEU A 39 0.30 -13.23 -9.36
CA LEU A 39 0.80 -12.58 -8.14
C LEU A 39 0.12 -13.04 -6.85
N LEU A 40 -1.02 -13.72 -6.93
CA LEU A 40 -1.74 -14.18 -5.75
C LEU A 40 -1.44 -15.65 -5.43
N PRO A 41 -1.31 -16.01 -4.14
CA PRO A 41 -1.28 -17.39 -3.71
C PRO A 41 -2.53 -18.16 -4.17
N ALA A 42 -2.42 -19.47 -4.39
CA ALA A 42 -3.48 -20.31 -4.92
C ALA A 42 -4.75 -20.37 -4.03
N ASP A 43 -4.60 -20.12 -2.74
CA ASP A 43 -5.69 -20.08 -1.75
C ASP A 43 -6.38 -18.71 -1.66
N VAL A 44 -5.86 -17.68 -2.34
CA VAL A 44 -6.43 -16.34 -2.35
C VAL A 44 -7.30 -16.13 -3.58
N LYS A 45 -8.59 -15.88 -3.36
CA LYS A 45 -9.52 -15.53 -4.44
C LYS A 45 -9.30 -14.08 -4.89
N PRO A 46 -8.98 -13.84 -6.18
CA PRO A 46 -8.73 -12.49 -6.68
C PRO A 46 -9.90 -11.53 -6.43
N GLU A 47 -11.14 -11.98 -6.58
CA GLU A 47 -12.34 -11.16 -6.39
C GLU A 47 -12.50 -10.70 -4.93
N ARG A 48 -12.12 -11.56 -3.98
CA ARG A 48 -12.10 -11.18 -2.55
C ARG A 48 -11.00 -10.15 -2.28
N ARG A 49 -9.82 -10.34 -2.89
CA ARG A 49 -8.71 -9.40 -2.77
C ARG A 49 -9.04 -8.03 -3.39
N ALA A 50 -9.84 -8.01 -4.46
CA ALA A 50 -10.28 -6.77 -5.11
C ALA A 50 -11.12 -5.88 -4.17
N LYS A 51 -11.85 -6.46 -3.22
CA LYS A 51 -12.60 -5.69 -2.20
C LYS A 51 -11.70 -5.00 -1.17
N GLU A 52 -10.42 -5.32 -1.15
CA GLU A 52 -9.42 -4.70 -0.26
C GLU A 52 -8.62 -3.59 -0.97
N LEU A 53 -8.92 -3.27 -2.23
CA LEU A 53 -8.21 -2.23 -2.97
C LEU A 53 -8.29 -0.88 -2.26
N ALA A 54 -7.13 -0.26 -2.06
CA ALA A 54 -7.01 1.10 -1.57
C ALA A 54 -6.75 2.08 -2.71
N ALA A 55 -5.83 1.73 -3.61
CA ALA A 55 -5.46 2.55 -4.76
C ALA A 55 -4.92 1.67 -5.89
N VAL A 56 -5.01 2.17 -7.12
CA VAL A 56 -4.47 1.52 -8.32
C VAL A 56 -3.71 2.53 -9.18
N ALA A 57 -2.76 2.03 -9.96
CA ALA A 57 -2.01 2.81 -10.94
C ALA A 57 -2.28 2.25 -12.34
N TYR A 58 -2.75 3.10 -13.23
CA TYR A 58 -2.96 2.80 -14.64
C TYR A 58 -1.83 3.38 -15.50
N LYS A 59 -1.49 2.66 -16.55
CA LYS A 59 -0.65 3.11 -17.65
C LYS A 59 -1.23 2.58 -18.96
N ASP A 60 -1.43 3.47 -19.92
CA ASP A 60 -1.97 3.11 -21.25
C ASP A 60 -3.26 2.24 -21.18
N GLY A 61 -4.14 2.58 -20.23
CA GLY A 61 -5.43 1.91 -20.04
C GLY A 61 -5.40 0.57 -19.28
N GLN A 62 -4.23 0.14 -18.80
CA GLN A 62 -4.08 -1.08 -18.01
C GLN A 62 -3.59 -0.79 -16.59
N ILE A 63 -4.03 -1.60 -15.62
CA ILE A 63 -3.44 -1.58 -14.28
C ILE A 63 -2.01 -2.13 -14.35
N VAL A 64 -1.07 -1.33 -13.83
CA VAL A 64 0.35 -1.65 -13.69
C VAL A 64 0.80 -1.67 -12.22
N GLY A 65 -0.07 -1.28 -11.31
CA GLY A 65 0.19 -1.34 -9.88
C GLY A 65 -1.09 -1.33 -9.08
N VAL A 66 -1.09 -2.05 -7.96
CA VAL A 66 -2.20 -2.12 -7.02
C VAL A 66 -1.67 -1.97 -5.59
N CYS A 67 -2.45 -1.31 -4.76
CA CYS A 67 -2.27 -1.28 -3.31
C CYS A 67 -3.58 -1.73 -2.67
N THR A 68 -3.53 -2.77 -1.86
CA THR A 68 -4.65 -3.25 -1.04
C THR A 68 -4.41 -2.90 0.42
N ALA A 69 -5.47 -2.77 1.22
CA ALA A 69 -5.39 -2.54 2.65
C ALA A 69 -6.40 -3.40 3.42
N GLN A 70 -5.96 -3.90 4.56
CA GLN A 70 -6.82 -4.56 5.55
C GLN A 70 -6.69 -3.83 6.88
N LEU A 71 -7.83 -3.54 7.52
CA LEU A 71 -7.82 -2.98 8.86
C LEU A 71 -7.54 -4.08 9.88
N ALA A 72 -6.41 -3.98 10.57
CA ALA A 72 -5.97 -4.97 11.54
C ALA A 72 -5.33 -4.32 12.77
N ARG A 73 -5.51 -4.95 13.93
CA ARG A 73 -4.79 -4.57 15.15
C ARG A 73 -3.38 -5.17 15.10
N LEU A 74 -2.40 -4.32 15.30
CA LEU A 74 -1.00 -4.73 15.46
C LEU A 74 -0.64 -4.68 16.94
N GLU A 75 -0.49 -5.85 17.55
CA GLU A 75 -0.30 -5.94 19.01
C GLU A 75 1.02 -5.33 19.50
N GLN A 76 2.06 -5.33 18.68
CA GLN A 76 3.35 -4.71 19.00
C GLN A 76 3.22 -3.22 19.38
N VAL A 77 2.26 -2.53 18.78
CA VAL A 77 2.00 -1.10 19.02
C VAL A 77 0.63 -0.83 19.62
N ARG A 78 -0.13 -1.90 19.91
CA ARG A 78 -1.50 -1.83 20.48
C ARG A 78 -2.46 -0.93 19.71
N ALA A 79 -2.25 -0.79 18.41
CA ALA A 79 -3.02 0.10 17.56
C ALA A 79 -3.62 -0.63 16.36
N ARG A 80 -4.76 -0.14 15.89
CA ARG A 80 -5.39 -0.60 14.66
C ARG A 80 -4.82 0.18 13.50
N LEU A 81 -4.36 -0.51 12.47
CA LEU A 81 -3.69 0.04 11.30
C LEU A 81 -4.36 -0.43 10.01
N ALA A 82 -4.25 0.36 8.96
CA ALA A 82 -4.49 -0.09 7.60
C ALA A 82 -3.24 -0.80 7.09
N MET A 83 -3.22 -2.13 7.17
CA MET A 83 -2.09 -2.95 6.73
C MET A 83 -2.13 -3.11 5.22
N ILE A 84 -1.16 -2.53 4.53
CA ILE A 84 -1.12 -2.53 3.06
C ILE A 84 -0.27 -3.67 2.48
N ARG A 85 -0.63 -4.05 1.26
CA ARG A 85 0.18 -4.85 0.35
C ARG A 85 0.16 -4.19 -1.02
N SER A 86 1.31 -4.02 -1.62
CA SER A 86 1.45 -3.43 -2.95
C SER A 86 2.12 -4.40 -3.90
N ALA A 87 1.66 -4.39 -5.14
CA ALA A 87 2.28 -5.10 -6.25
C ALA A 87 2.36 -4.16 -7.45
N THR A 88 3.50 -4.22 -8.16
CA THR A 88 3.74 -3.44 -9.37
C THR A 88 4.25 -4.35 -10.46
N ASP A 89 3.76 -4.14 -11.68
CA ASP A 89 4.24 -4.83 -12.87
C ASP A 89 5.76 -4.65 -13.00
N PRO A 90 6.53 -5.75 -13.15
CA PRO A 90 7.98 -5.68 -13.28
C PRO A 90 8.48 -4.70 -14.34
N ASP A 91 7.76 -4.59 -15.46
CA ASP A 91 8.14 -3.71 -16.57
C ASP A 91 7.97 -2.22 -16.24
N HIS A 92 7.21 -1.89 -15.20
CA HIS A 92 6.91 -0.53 -14.77
C HIS A 92 7.58 -0.13 -13.44
N ARG A 93 8.38 -1.00 -12.82
CA ARG A 93 9.02 -0.72 -11.52
C ARG A 93 10.04 0.42 -11.56
N ARG A 94 10.68 0.65 -12.71
CA ARG A 94 11.71 1.69 -12.87
C ARG A 94 11.16 3.12 -12.82
N GLY A 95 9.85 3.29 -13.01
CA GLY A 95 9.17 4.60 -12.98
C GLY A 95 8.73 5.06 -11.59
N TYR A 96 9.22 4.43 -10.51
CA TYR A 96 8.86 4.76 -9.11
C TYR A 96 7.36 4.71 -8.82
N SER A 97 6.58 4.07 -9.68
CA SER A 97 5.12 3.95 -9.54
C SER A 97 4.69 3.30 -8.21
N SER A 98 5.49 2.37 -7.66
CA SER A 98 5.20 1.72 -6.38
C SER A 98 5.30 2.69 -5.20
N GLN A 99 6.28 3.60 -5.18
CA GLN A 99 6.40 4.60 -4.13
C GLN A 99 5.28 5.63 -4.21
N ALA A 100 5.02 6.15 -5.41
CA ALA A 100 3.94 7.10 -5.64
C ALA A 100 2.57 6.49 -5.30
N LEU A 101 2.33 5.23 -5.67
CA LEU A 101 1.11 4.52 -5.31
C LEU A 101 0.98 4.32 -3.79
N THR A 102 2.08 4.01 -3.10
CA THR A 102 2.09 3.88 -1.63
C THR A 102 1.78 5.22 -0.94
N ILE A 103 2.37 6.32 -1.43
CA ILE A 103 2.11 7.68 -0.93
C ILE A 103 0.64 8.04 -1.15
N TYR A 104 0.13 7.80 -2.35
CA TYR A 104 -1.26 8.09 -2.70
C TYR A 104 -2.25 7.28 -1.84
N ALA A 105 -2.01 5.97 -1.66
CA ALA A 105 -2.82 5.13 -0.78
C ALA A 105 -2.78 5.61 0.68
N ARG A 106 -1.61 6.05 1.18
CA ARG A 106 -1.45 6.63 2.51
C ARG A 106 -2.36 7.83 2.72
N GLU A 107 -2.35 8.77 1.77
CA GLU A 107 -3.18 9.98 1.84
C GLU A 107 -4.67 9.67 1.82
N LEU A 108 -5.10 8.77 0.93
CA LEU A 108 -6.49 8.32 0.88
C LEU A 108 -6.93 7.68 2.19
N LEU A 109 -6.11 6.79 2.74
CA LEU A 109 -6.42 6.09 3.99
C LEU A 109 -6.42 7.04 5.19
N GLU A 110 -5.52 8.04 5.22
CA GLU A 110 -5.51 9.05 6.27
C GLU A 110 -6.74 9.96 6.23
N VAL A 111 -7.13 10.44 5.04
CA VAL A 111 -8.37 11.23 4.86
C VAL A 111 -9.58 10.41 5.28
N TRP A 112 -9.63 9.14 4.88
CA TRP A 112 -10.72 8.25 5.26
C TRP A 112 -10.76 7.99 6.76
N ALA A 113 -9.64 7.74 7.42
CA ALA A 113 -9.55 7.53 8.85
C ALA A 113 -10.01 8.75 9.66
N LYS A 114 -9.67 9.97 9.22
CA LYS A 114 -10.14 11.22 9.80
C LYS A 114 -11.66 11.39 9.69
N ALA A 115 -12.26 10.91 8.61
CA ALA A 115 -13.71 10.94 8.38
C ALA A 115 -14.46 9.81 9.15
N HIS A 116 -13.75 8.79 9.62
CA HIS A 116 -14.30 7.63 10.33
C HIS A 116 -13.57 7.41 11.68
N PRO A 117 -13.64 8.38 12.61
CA PRO A 117 -12.90 8.29 13.87
C PRO A 117 -13.31 7.09 14.73
N GLU A 118 -14.52 6.56 14.55
CA GLU A 118 -15.01 5.36 15.20
C GLU A 118 -14.19 4.10 14.87
N GLU A 119 -13.57 4.08 13.70
CA GLU A 119 -12.71 2.98 13.25
C GLU A 119 -11.34 2.96 13.97
N ARG A 120 -10.95 4.08 14.60
CA ARG A 120 -9.71 4.24 15.38
C ARG A 120 -8.46 3.75 14.64
N ILE A 121 -8.29 4.17 13.39
CA ILE A 121 -7.13 3.81 12.58
C ILE A 121 -5.98 4.78 12.86
N ALA A 122 -4.91 4.27 13.47
CA ALA A 122 -3.76 5.06 13.91
C ALA A 122 -2.77 5.38 12.80
N GLY A 123 -2.79 4.61 11.73
CA GLY A 123 -1.81 4.76 10.66
C GLY A 123 -1.93 3.70 9.58
N MET A 124 -0.96 3.71 8.68
CA MET A 124 -0.78 2.72 7.63
C MET A 124 0.45 1.86 7.95
N GLY A 125 0.30 0.54 7.89
CA GLY A 125 1.37 -0.41 8.16
C GLY A 125 1.69 -1.30 6.97
N ALA A 126 2.91 -1.82 6.92
CA ALA A 126 3.33 -2.80 5.92
C ALA A 126 4.31 -3.82 6.52
N VAL A 127 4.17 -5.08 6.10
CA VAL A 127 5.18 -6.13 6.30
C VAL A 127 5.96 -6.28 5.00
N ILE A 128 7.27 -6.03 5.07
CA ILE A 128 8.13 -6.01 3.89
C ILE A 128 8.64 -7.43 3.59
N GLN A 129 8.01 -8.07 2.63
CA GLN A 129 8.33 -9.44 2.21
C GLN A 129 9.30 -9.50 1.02
N SER A 130 9.50 -8.40 0.30
CA SER A 130 10.35 -8.35 -0.88
C SER A 130 11.83 -8.45 -0.49
N GLU A 131 12.54 -9.44 -1.03
CA GLU A 131 13.99 -9.61 -0.85
C GLU A 131 14.78 -8.41 -1.40
N ASN A 132 14.30 -7.79 -2.47
CA ASN A 132 14.89 -6.57 -3.04
C ASN A 132 14.87 -5.39 -2.04
N LEU A 133 13.92 -5.36 -1.12
CA LEU A 133 13.81 -4.35 -0.08
C LEU A 133 14.51 -4.77 1.23
N ARG A 134 14.78 -6.07 1.45
CA ARG A 134 15.53 -6.55 2.63
C ARG A 134 16.98 -6.06 2.64
N GLY A 135 17.61 -5.95 1.46
CA GLY A 135 18.99 -5.44 1.29
C GLY A 135 19.09 -3.92 1.18
N ARG A 136 17.99 -3.26 0.87
CA ARG A 136 17.86 -1.79 0.74
C ARG A 136 16.90 -1.30 1.81
N GLY A 137 17.03 -0.05 2.22
CA GLY A 137 16.06 0.55 3.15
C GLY A 137 16.27 0.08 4.59
N LYS A 138 17.53 0.06 5.04
CA LYS A 138 17.87 -0.15 6.44
C LYS A 138 17.68 1.11 7.29
N GLU A 139 17.33 2.22 6.64
CA GLU A 139 17.05 3.47 7.34
C GLU A 139 15.85 3.30 8.28
N PRO A 140 15.93 3.81 9.51
CA PRO A 140 14.81 3.77 10.46
C PRO A 140 13.52 4.34 9.87
N VAL A 141 13.63 5.42 9.12
CA VAL A 141 12.53 6.06 8.38
C VAL A 141 12.87 6.10 6.90
N TRP A 142 12.03 5.52 6.08
CA TRP A 142 12.21 5.64 4.63
C TRP A 142 11.96 7.06 4.13
N PRO A 143 12.91 7.67 3.41
CA PRO A 143 12.82 9.10 3.08
C PRO A 143 11.65 9.42 2.14
N THR A 144 11.24 8.48 1.29
CA THR A 144 10.18 8.69 0.30
C THR A 144 8.79 8.45 0.90
N THR A 145 8.54 7.27 1.44
CA THR A 145 7.19 6.88 1.93
C THR A 145 6.95 7.25 3.39
N LYS A 146 8.00 7.68 4.11
CA LYS A 146 7.99 7.98 5.56
C LYS A 146 7.62 6.79 6.45
N LEU A 147 7.65 5.58 5.90
CA LEU A 147 7.42 4.37 6.68
C LEU A 147 8.58 4.15 7.67
N THR A 148 8.24 4.10 8.95
CA THR A 148 9.17 3.93 10.07
C THR A 148 9.27 2.46 10.46
N LEU A 149 10.49 1.94 10.64
CA LEU A 149 10.72 0.60 11.16
C LEU A 149 10.29 0.54 12.63
N ILE A 150 9.40 -0.41 12.96
CA ILE A 150 8.92 -0.62 14.32
C ILE A 150 9.27 -2.02 14.87
N GLY A 151 9.80 -2.90 14.04
CA GLY A 151 10.19 -4.24 14.44
C GLY A 151 10.23 -5.23 13.29
N TYR A 152 10.25 -6.51 13.65
CA TYR A 152 10.33 -7.62 12.70
C TYR A 152 9.29 -8.68 13.04
N THR A 153 8.83 -9.39 12.00
CA THR A 153 8.03 -10.61 12.18
C THR A 153 8.93 -11.77 12.64
N PRO A 154 8.35 -12.89 13.14
CA PRO A 154 9.12 -14.11 13.41
C PRO A 154 9.95 -14.61 12.21
N ASP A 155 9.46 -14.39 10.98
CA ASP A 155 10.16 -14.72 9.73
C ASP A 155 11.18 -13.66 9.30
N ASN A 156 11.54 -12.75 10.20
CA ASN A 156 12.54 -11.69 9.99
C ASN A 156 12.17 -10.68 8.87
N ASN A 157 10.88 -10.46 8.61
CA ASN A 157 10.42 -9.41 7.73
C ASN A 157 10.25 -8.10 8.51
N GLN A 158 10.68 -6.99 7.93
CA GLN A 158 10.49 -5.68 8.55
C GLN A 158 9.01 -5.34 8.67
N VAL A 159 8.61 -4.84 9.82
CA VAL A 159 7.30 -4.22 10.06
C VAL A 159 7.49 -2.72 10.10
N ARG A 160 6.83 -2.00 9.22
CA ARG A 160 6.95 -0.55 9.10
C ARG A 160 5.59 0.11 9.19
N VAL A 161 5.55 1.31 9.80
CA VAL A 161 4.32 2.08 10.03
C VAL A 161 4.54 3.55 9.65
N TYR A 162 3.53 4.13 9.03
CA TYR A 162 3.33 5.57 8.94
C TYR A 162 2.18 5.95 9.87
N TRP A 163 2.44 6.78 10.87
CA TRP A 163 1.43 7.26 11.81
C TRP A 163 0.66 8.43 11.22
N PHE A 164 -0.67 8.35 11.29
CA PHE A 164 -1.52 9.44 10.83
C PHE A 164 -1.43 10.63 11.80
N GLU A 165 -1.50 11.85 11.25
CA GLU A 165 -1.50 13.06 12.05
C GLU A 165 -2.70 13.08 13.01
N ASP A 166 -2.50 13.69 14.17
CA ASP A 166 -3.51 13.89 15.22
C ASP A 166 -4.05 12.62 15.89
N PHE A 167 -3.60 11.42 15.50
CA PHE A 167 -3.98 10.22 16.20
C PHE A 167 -3.31 10.17 17.58
N ARG A 168 -4.07 9.71 18.60
CA ARG A 168 -3.55 9.46 19.95
C ARG A 168 -3.66 7.97 20.25
N LEU A 169 -2.54 7.37 20.67
CA LEU A 169 -2.52 6.01 21.20
C LEU A 169 -3.17 5.98 22.59
N ASP A 170 -3.78 4.83 22.93
CA ASP A 170 -4.38 4.60 24.24
C ASP A 170 -3.33 4.41 25.33
#